data_73d616e2b8ca4dbdefb2c498fae5be17
#
_entry.id   73d616e2b8ca4dbdefb2c498fae5be17
#
_cell.length_a   1.000
_cell.length_b   1.000
_cell.length_c   1.000
_cell.angle_alpha   90.00
_cell.angle_beta   90.00
_cell.angle_gamma   90.00
#
_symmetry.space_group_name_H-M   'P 1'
#
loop_
_entity.id
_entity.type
_entity.pdbx_description
1 polymer ?
#
loop_
_entity_poly.entity_id
_entity_poly.type
_entity_poly.pdbx_seq_one_letter_code
_entity_poly.pdbx_strand_id
1 'polypeptide(L)' 'MDLRDKYGVNKNLYKEVICPVCGQVTLDSFWICDNCNWEYDDTIDENEYSDANQGSIRDYKKRWAC' A
#
# COMPACT_ATOMS: atom_id res chain seq x y z
N MET A 1 0.03 16.98 6.42
CA MET A 1 0.96 16.36 7.39
C MET A 1 1.62 15.15 6.73
N ASP A 2 2.92 15.01 6.92
CA ASP A 2 3.66 13.88 6.36
C ASP A 2 3.36 12.60 7.15
N LEU A 3 3.01 11.52 6.46
CA LEU A 3 2.71 10.25 7.13
C LEU A 3 3.90 9.70 7.90
N ARG A 4 5.11 9.97 7.42
CA ARG A 4 6.32 9.52 8.11
C ARG A 4 6.46 10.18 9.47
N ASP A 5 6.06 11.44 9.59
CA ASP A 5 6.01 12.15 10.89
C ASP A 5 4.93 11.57 11.78
N LYS A 6 3.76 11.28 11.18
CA LYS A 6 2.61 10.73 11.93
C LYS A 6 2.95 9.38 12.57
N TYR A 7 3.66 8.52 11.83
CA TYR A 7 4.00 7.17 12.31
C TYR A 7 5.35 7.10 13.01
N GLY A 8 6.13 8.19 13.00
CA GLY A 8 7.44 8.21 13.64
C GLY A 8 8.50 7.36 12.95
N VAL A 9 8.37 7.16 11.63
CA VAL A 9 9.33 6.36 10.87
C VAL A 9 10.42 7.23 10.25
N ASN A 10 11.53 6.61 9.85
CA ASN A 10 12.66 7.29 9.25
C ASN A 10 12.32 7.73 7.82
N LYS A 11 12.39 9.05 7.58
CA LYS A 11 12.08 9.65 6.28
C LYS A 11 13.05 9.23 5.17
N ASN A 12 14.21 8.70 5.51
CA ASN A 12 15.17 8.20 4.53
C ASN A 12 14.85 6.78 4.08
N LEU A 13 14.03 6.04 4.83
CA LEU A 13 13.67 4.65 4.54
C LEU A 13 12.31 4.51 3.88
N TYR A 14 11.44 5.50 4.04
CA TYR A 14 10.07 5.42 3.54
C TYR A 14 9.72 6.65 2.71
N LYS A 15 8.90 6.46 1.68
CA LYS A 15 8.38 7.54 0.84
C LYS A 15 6.86 7.49 0.87
N GLU A 16 6.23 8.65 0.76
CA GLU A 16 4.79 8.72 0.58
C GLU A 16 4.42 8.28 -0.84
N VAL A 17 3.48 7.35 -0.94
CA VAL A 17 3.01 6.81 -2.21
C VAL A 17 1.48 6.73 -2.17
N ILE A 18 0.88 6.57 -3.35
CA ILE A 18 -0.57 6.36 -3.45
C ILE A 18 -0.84 4.86 -3.42
N CYS A 19 -1.70 4.45 -2.50
CA CYS A 19 -2.11 3.04 -2.41
C CYS A 19 -2.80 2.62 -3.71
N PRO A 20 -2.34 1.55 -4.37
CA PRO A 20 -2.92 1.14 -5.64
C PRO A 20 -4.32 0.54 -5.51
N VAL A 21 -4.74 0.22 -4.30
CA VAL A 21 -6.06 -0.38 -4.06
C VAL A 21 -7.12 0.69 -3.79
N CYS A 22 -6.88 1.56 -2.79
CA CYS A 22 -7.90 2.52 -2.35
C CYS A 22 -7.61 3.97 -2.76
N GLY A 23 -6.42 4.27 -3.26
CA GLY A 23 -6.07 5.61 -3.70
C GLY A 23 -5.68 6.58 -2.58
N GLN A 24 -5.63 6.13 -1.35
CA GLN A 24 -5.19 6.98 -0.24
C GLN A 24 -3.66 7.03 -0.17
N VAL A 25 -3.12 8.09 0.41
CA VAL A 25 -1.69 8.20 0.62
C VAL A 25 -1.25 7.19 1.69
N THR A 26 -0.19 6.47 1.40
CA THR A 26 0.40 5.49 2.31
C THR A 26 1.93 5.56 2.19
N LEU A 27 2.62 4.64 2.80
CA LEU A 27 4.08 4.56 2.70
C LEU A 27 4.48 3.35 1.87
N ASP A 28 5.67 3.41 1.26
CA ASP A 28 6.23 2.30 0.50
C ASP A 28 6.89 1.25 1.40
N SER A 29 7.70 0.37 0.81
CA SER A 29 8.50 -0.63 1.54
C SER A 29 7.65 -1.57 2.40
N PHE A 30 6.58 -2.11 1.81
CA PHE A 30 5.69 -3.08 2.44
C PHE A 30 4.92 -2.54 3.64
N TRP A 31 4.71 -1.23 3.69
CA TRP A 31 3.87 -0.61 4.71
C TRP A 31 2.41 -0.98 4.47
N ILE A 32 1.71 -1.31 5.54
CA ILE A 32 0.29 -1.67 5.45
C ILE A 32 -0.56 -0.40 5.43
N CYS A 33 -1.39 -0.25 4.40
CA CYS A 33 -2.28 0.88 4.26
C CYS A 33 -3.35 0.85 5.36
N ASP A 34 -3.48 1.93 6.12
CA ASP A 34 -4.45 2.03 7.21
C ASP A 34 -5.89 1.97 6.71
N ASN A 35 -6.12 2.32 5.45
CA ASN A 35 -7.47 2.42 4.90
C ASN A 35 -8.01 1.08 4.39
N CYS A 36 -7.19 0.33 3.64
CA CYS A 36 -7.64 -0.90 2.99
C CYS A 36 -6.83 -2.14 3.36
N ASN A 37 -5.80 -1.99 4.20
CA ASN A 37 -4.92 -3.06 4.66
C ASN A 37 -4.04 -3.68 3.56
N TRP A 38 -3.91 -3.02 2.41
CA TRP A 38 -2.97 -3.47 1.39
C TRP A 38 -1.54 -3.25 1.87
N GLU A 39 -0.72 -4.30 1.88
CA GLU A 39 0.70 -4.19 2.14
C GLU A 39 1.40 -3.75 0.85
N TYR A 40 2.03 -2.58 0.86
CA TYR A 40 2.57 -1.97 -0.35
C TYR A 40 3.71 -2.81 -0.92
N ASP A 41 3.46 -3.45 -2.04
CA ASP A 41 4.44 -4.22 -2.79
C ASP A 41 4.74 -3.46 -4.08
N ASP A 42 5.87 -2.75 -4.10
CA ASP A 42 6.21 -1.84 -5.19
C ASP A 42 6.82 -2.54 -6.41
N THR A 43 6.95 -3.85 -6.37
CA THR A 43 7.55 -4.62 -7.46
C THR A 43 6.53 -5.31 -8.35
N ILE A 44 5.23 -5.20 -8.05
CA ILE A 44 4.21 -5.94 -8.79
C ILE A 44 3.32 -5.04 -9.63
N ASP A 45 2.80 -5.61 -10.73
CA ASP A 45 1.76 -5.01 -11.55
C ASP A 45 0.38 -5.30 -10.97
N GLU A 46 -0.64 -4.60 -11.48
CA GLU A 46 -2.01 -4.74 -11.01
C GLU A 46 -2.54 -6.17 -11.05
N ASN A 47 -2.15 -6.93 -12.05
CA ASN A 47 -2.62 -8.32 -12.25
C ASN A 47 -1.69 -9.37 -11.64
N GLU A 48 -0.56 -8.95 -11.08
CA GLU A 48 0.42 -9.87 -10.53
C GLU A 48 0.06 -10.26 -9.10
N TYR A 49 0.22 -11.55 -8.80
CA TYR A 49 -0.05 -12.06 -7.46
C TYR A 49 1.00 -11.54 -6.47
N SER A 50 0.55 -11.00 -5.36
CA SER A 50 1.42 -10.56 -4.26
C SER A 50 1.41 -11.60 -3.14
N ASP A 51 2.55 -12.20 -2.87
CA ASP A 51 2.67 -13.16 -1.76
C ASP A 51 2.39 -12.50 -0.41
N ALA A 52 2.82 -11.25 -0.26
CA ALA A 52 2.63 -10.50 0.98
C ALA A 52 1.14 -10.29 1.29
N ASN A 53 0.31 -10.12 0.26
CA ASN A 53 -1.11 -9.85 0.39
C ASN A 53 -1.99 -11.04 0.07
N GLN A 54 -1.41 -12.11 -0.46
CA GLN A 54 -2.11 -13.32 -0.91
C GLN A 54 -3.21 -12.99 -1.93
N GLY A 55 -2.87 -12.13 -2.88
CA GLY A 55 -3.79 -11.71 -3.93
C GLY A 55 -3.17 -10.60 -4.75
N SER A 56 -3.79 -10.25 -5.87
CA SER A 56 -3.34 -9.15 -6.70
C SER A 56 -4.01 -7.84 -6.29
N ILE A 57 -3.46 -6.72 -6.77
CA ILE A 57 -4.07 -5.40 -6.59
C ILE A 57 -5.51 -5.42 -7.11
N ARG A 58 -5.70 -6.06 -8.27
CA ARG A 58 -7.03 -6.18 -8.88
C ARG A 58 -8.02 -6.89 -7.99
N ASP A 59 -7.61 -7.97 -7.33
CA ASP A 59 -8.46 -8.71 -6.41
C ASP A 59 -8.83 -7.87 -5.19
N TYR A 60 -7.88 -7.12 -4.66
CA TYR A 60 -8.12 -6.23 -3.54
C TYR A 60 -9.05 -5.08 -3.91
N LYS A 61 -8.88 -4.51 -5.11
CA LYS A 61 -9.79 -3.47 -5.61
C LYS A 61 -11.22 -3.94 -5.68
N LYS A 62 -11.45 -5.18 -6.12
CA LYS A 62 -12.79 -5.76 -6.18
C LYS A 62 -13.42 -5.87 -4.81
N ARG A 63 -12.67 -6.27 -3.81
CA ARG A 63 -13.15 -6.35 -2.43
C ARG A 63 -13.44 -4.98 -1.86
N TRP A 64 -12.56 -4.03 -2.14
CA TRP A 64 -12.66 -2.68 -1.61
C TRP A 64 -13.84 -1.93 -2.23
N ALA A 65 -14.09 -2.12 -3.52
CA ALA A 65 -15.12 -1.39 -4.26
C ALA A 65 -16.55 -1.88 -3.98
N CYS A 66 -16.73 -2.89 -3.20
CA CYS A 66 -18.07 -3.42 -2.87
C CYS A 66 -18.93 -2.48 -2.03
#